data_2363ba77a2b7e10cb9893a8de4fbeac2
#
_entry.id   2363ba77a2b7e10cb9893a8de4fbeac2
#
_cell.length_a   1.000
_cell.length_b   1.000
_cell.length_c   1.000
_cell.angle_alpha   90.00
_cell.angle_beta   90.00
_cell.angle_gamma   90.00
#
_symmetry.space_group_name_H-M   'P 1'
#
loop_
_entity.id
_entity.type
_entity.pdbx_description
1 polymer ?
#
loop_
_entity_poly.entity_id
_entity_poly.type
_entity_poly.pdbx_seq_one_letter_code
_entity_poly.pdbx_strand_id
1 'polypeptide(L)'
;MKRMKEIDVKALFAFVADVINIENIPLDDQKTYNLLARADTDGVYMLESDWDKYDLLQIQPKDFDELTACIALSHNPSMNPYIYTYLKIQKVKPFTFPRFSEIDEVRNILKDSHGMLLYKEQAEAIYYHISTMSNEDKKEHAMAIKIITREIEKRKGTLSEHTFFRTRALFCYRNAFIKANLTEVFYSFITSR
;
A
#
# COMPACT_ATOMS: atom_id res chain seq x y z
N MET A 1 16.13 -19.26 17.85
CA MET A 1 14.68 -19.23 17.57
C MET A 1 14.46 -19.93 16.22
N LYS A 2 13.65 -21.00 16.14
CA LYS A 2 13.33 -21.63 14.87
C LYS A 2 12.54 -20.60 14.04
N ARG A 3 13.05 -20.23 12.85
CA ARG A 3 12.30 -19.41 11.88
C ARG A 3 10.98 -20.13 11.61
N MET A 4 9.83 -19.51 11.91
CA MET A 4 8.54 -20.07 11.51
C MET A 4 8.56 -20.22 9.99
N LYS A 5 8.06 -21.35 9.48
CA LYS A 5 7.88 -21.50 8.03
C LYS A 5 6.88 -20.43 7.58
N GLU A 6 7.17 -19.81 6.45
CA GLU A 6 6.25 -18.87 5.83
C GLU A 6 4.84 -19.45 5.83
N ILE A 7 3.88 -18.66 6.32
CA ILE A 7 2.50 -19.11 6.47
C ILE A 7 1.86 -19.37 5.10
N ASP A 8 1.27 -20.55 4.96
CA ASP A 8 0.39 -20.82 3.82
C ASP A 8 -0.97 -20.16 4.07
N VAL A 9 -1.09 -18.93 3.58
CA VAL A 9 -2.30 -18.12 3.78
C VAL A 9 -3.55 -18.76 3.17
N LYS A 10 -3.43 -19.53 2.09
CA LYS A 10 -4.56 -20.23 1.48
C LYS A 10 -5.06 -21.36 2.38
N ALA A 11 -4.14 -22.09 2.99
CA ALA A 11 -4.49 -23.13 3.95
C ALA A 11 -5.10 -22.54 5.22
N LEU A 12 -4.62 -21.38 5.70
CA LEU A 12 -5.26 -20.66 6.81
C LEU A 12 -6.70 -20.27 6.45
N PHE A 13 -6.94 -19.71 5.25
CA PHE A 13 -8.27 -19.30 4.82
C PHE A 13 -9.22 -20.50 4.70
N ALA A 14 -8.75 -21.61 4.19
CA ALA A 14 -9.52 -22.86 4.17
C ALA A 14 -9.83 -23.38 5.59
N PHE A 15 -8.88 -23.28 6.51
CA PHE A 15 -9.05 -23.70 7.90
C PHE A 15 -10.12 -22.89 8.66
N VAL A 16 -10.26 -21.61 8.36
CA VAL A 16 -11.24 -20.74 9.02
C VAL A 16 -12.57 -20.62 8.27
N ALA A 17 -12.74 -21.28 7.14
CA ALA A 17 -13.90 -21.13 6.24
C ALA A 17 -15.24 -21.44 6.92
N ASP A 18 -15.26 -22.37 7.89
CA ASP A 18 -16.46 -22.72 8.67
C ASP A 18 -16.76 -21.70 9.78
N VAL A 19 -15.81 -20.81 10.09
CA VAL A 19 -15.93 -19.80 11.16
C VAL A 19 -16.28 -18.44 10.58
N ILE A 20 -15.67 -18.07 9.46
CA ILE A 20 -15.85 -16.76 8.82
C ILE A 20 -15.76 -16.85 7.30
N ASN A 21 -16.63 -16.11 6.62
CA ASN A 21 -16.47 -15.90 5.19
C ASN A 21 -15.39 -14.82 4.95
N ILE A 22 -14.25 -15.25 4.42
CA ILE A 22 -13.09 -14.40 4.15
C ILE A 22 -13.42 -13.21 3.24
N GLU A 23 -14.32 -13.39 2.28
CA GLU A 23 -14.69 -12.34 1.34
C GLU A 23 -15.51 -11.20 2.01
N ASN A 24 -16.16 -11.51 3.13
CA ASN A 24 -16.98 -10.55 3.89
C ASN A 24 -16.20 -9.82 4.99
N ILE A 25 -14.89 -10.03 5.11
CA ILE A 25 -14.06 -9.32 6.08
C ILE A 25 -14.04 -7.83 5.72
N PRO A 26 -14.50 -6.93 6.63
CA PRO A 26 -14.45 -5.49 6.41
C PRO A 26 -13.00 -5.00 6.35
N LEU A 27 -12.70 -4.03 5.49
CA LEU A 27 -11.33 -3.51 5.29
C LEU A 27 -11.00 -2.30 6.19
N ASP A 28 -11.84 -2.01 7.17
CA ASP A 28 -11.74 -0.87 8.09
C ASP A 28 -11.68 -1.28 9.58
N ASP A 29 -11.38 -2.57 9.86
CA ASP A 29 -11.32 -3.06 11.24
C ASP A 29 -10.15 -2.47 12.03
N GLN A 30 -10.47 -1.69 13.05
CA GLN A 30 -9.47 -0.98 13.87
C GLN A 30 -8.53 -1.92 14.64
N LYS A 31 -9.00 -3.10 15.06
CA LYS A 31 -8.15 -4.07 15.77
C LYS A 31 -7.04 -4.58 14.85
N THR A 32 -7.38 -4.81 13.58
CA THR A 32 -6.43 -5.23 12.55
C THR A 32 -5.37 -4.16 12.31
N TYR A 33 -5.77 -2.90 12.13
CA TYR A 33 -4.78 -1.81 11.95
C TYR A 33 -3.95 -1.57 13.21
N ASN A 34 -4.51 -1.71 14.40
CA ASN A 34 -3.76 -1.61 15.65
C ASN A 34 -2.71 -2.74 15.79
N LEU A 35 -3.02 -3.95 15.32
CA LEU A 35 -2.08 -5.07 15.27
C LEU A 35 -0.94 -4.77 14.28
N LEU A 36 -1.28 -4.29 13.07
CA LEU A 36 -0.30 -3.91 12.04
C LEU A 36 0.59 -2.75 12.52
N ALA A 37 0.01 -1.71 13.12
CA ALA A 37 0.75 -0.54 13.62
C ALA A 37 1.74 -0.86 14.74
N ARG A 38 1.53 -1.95 15.49
CA ARG A 38 2.48 -2.47 16.50
C ARG A 38 3.45 -3.49 15.95
N ALA A 39 3.34 -3.79 14.64
CA ALA A 39 4.11 -4.85 13.98
C ALA A 39 4.00 -6.22 14.67
N ASP A 40 2.86 -6.53 15.28
CA ASP A 40 2.56 -7.84 15.84
C ASP A 40 2.16 -8.81 14.72
N THR A 41 3.11 -9.08 13.81
CA THR A 41 2.84 -9.73 12.53
C THR A 41 3.50 -11.10 12.37
N ASP A 42 3.91 -11.74 13.48
CA ASP A 42 4.33 -13.14 13.43
C ASP A 42 3.17 -14.02 12.91
N GLY A 43 3.44 -14.79 11.86
CA GLY A 43 2.44 -15.58 11.16
C GLY A 43 1.51 -14.76 10.24
N VAL A 44 1.81 -13.51 9.96
CA VAL A 44 1.08 -12.72 8.97
C VAL A 44 1.83 -12.70 7.64
N TYR A 45 1.19 -13.22 6.60
CA TYR A 45 1.76 -13.31 5.25
C TYR A 45 2.45 -12.02 4.80
N MET A 46 3.66 -12.14 4.27
CA MET A 46 4.50 -11.03 3.79
C MET A 46 4.86 -9.94 4.82
N LEU A 47 4.52 -10.10 6.10
CA LEU A 47 4.77 -9.07 7.12
C LEU A 47 5.55 -9.61 8.33
N GLU A 48 6.24 -10.75 8.18
CA GLU A 48 6.94 -11.42 9.29
C GLU A 48 8.40 -11.01 9.46
N SER A 49 9.05 -10.51 8.38
CA SER A 49 10.47 -10.18 8.45
C SER A 49 10.73 -8.96 9.31
N ASP A 50 11.95 -8.85 9.87
CA ASP A 50 12.35 -7.69 10.66
C ASP A 50 12.25 -6.38 9.86
N TRP A 51 12.46 -6.42 8.53
CA TRP A 51 12.30 -5.29 7.63
C TRP A 51 10.83 -4.88 7.48
N ASP A 52 9.93 -5.86 7.28
CA ASP A 52 8.48 -5.57 7.18
C ASP A 52 7.96 -4.96 8.47
N LYS A 53 8.38 -5.51 9.62
CA LYS A 53 8.03 -4.99 10.94
C LYS A 53 8.57 -3.59 11.16
N TYR A 54 9.81 -3.33 10.74
CA TYR A 54 10.38 -1.99 10.81
C TYR A 54 9.57 -0.99 9.98
N ASP A 55 9.24 -1.34 8.73
CA ASP A 55 8.46 -0.46 7.86
C ASP A 55 7.04 -0.22 8.40
N LEU A 56 6.38 -1.26 8.93
CA LEU A 56 5.07 -1.14 9.60
C LEU A 56 5.13 -0.17 10.80
N LEU A 57 6.16 -0.27 11.63
CA LEU A 57 6.35 0.64 12.78
C LEU A 57 6.58 2.08 12.34
N GLN A 58 7.19 2.31 11.17
CA GLN A 58 7.41 3.65 10.64
C GLN A 58 6.16 4.22 9.98
N ILE A 59 5.49 3.44 9.12
CA ILE A 59 4.35 3.86 8.32
C ILE A 59 3.08 3.89 9.15
N GLN A 60 2.83 2.87 9.99
CA GLN A 60 1.64 2.72 10.82
C GLN A 60 0.34 2.88 10.00
N PRO A 61 0.10 2.00 9.03
CA PRO A 61 -1.04 2.13 8.13
C PRO A 61 -2.36 2.14 8.92
N LYS A 62 -3.29 3.03 8.54
CA LYS A 62 -4.58 3.24 9.21
C LYS A 62 -5.76 2.82 8.37
N ASP A 63 -5.51 2.60 7.08
CA ASP A 63 -6.49 2.16 6.10
C ASP A 63 -5.85 1.22 5.07
N PHE A 64 -6.69 0.71 4.18
CA PHE A 64 -6.27 -0.29 3.21
C PHE A 64 -5.35 0.27 2.11
N ASP A 65 -5.48 1.53 1.76
CA ASP A 65 -4.64 2.18 0.75
C ASP A 65 -3.25 2.48 1.32
N GLU A 66 -3.17 2.90 2.59
CA GLU A 66 -1.90 3.04 3.31
C GLU A 66 -1.19 1.70 3.51
N LEU A 67 -1.92 0.61 3.80
CA LEU A 67 -1.35 -0.74 3.86
C LEU A 67 -0.83 -1.19 2.50
N THR A 68 -1.58 -0.92 1.43
CA THR A 68 -1.16 -1.22 0.06
C THR A 68 0.13 -0.46 -0.30
N ALA A 69 0.20 0.83 0.03
CA ALA A 69 1.39 1.65 -0.16
C ALA A 69 2.59 1.15 0.66
N CYS A 70 2.36 0.77 1.93
CA CYS A 70 3.37 0.17 2.79
C CYS A 70 4.00 -1.06 2.14
N ILE A 71 3.19 -2.02 1.71
CA ILE A 71 3.66 -3.26 1.07
C ILE A 71 4.35 -2.96 -0.27
N ALA A 72 3.83 -2.03 -1.07
CA ALA A 72 4.44 -1.64 -2.34
C ALA A 72 5.82 -0.99 -2.14
N LEU A 73 5.99 -0.19 -1.11
CA LEU A 73 7.26 0.45 -0.77
C LEU A 73 8.28 -0.55 -0.21
N SER A 74 7.85 -1.44 0.68
CA SER A 74 8.73 -2.41 1.37
C SER A 74 9.20 -3.54 0.45
N HIS A 75 8.29 -4.05 -0.40
CA HIS A 75 8.57 -5.21 -1.25
C HIS A 75 8.99 -4.87 -2.70
N ASN A 76 9.16 -3.61 -3.02
CA ASN A 76 9.80 -3.17 -4.26
C ASN A 76 11.13 -2.47 -3.92
N PRO A 77 12.29 -3.13 -4.13
CA PRO A 77 13.59 -2.55 -3.78
C PRO A 77 13.86 -1.19 -4.44
N SER A 78 13.30 -0.95 -5.63
CA SER A 78 13.41 0.33 -6.31
C SER A 78 12.62 1.45 -5.64
N MET A 79 11.65 1.10 -4.77
CA MET A 79 10.81 2.05 -4.04
C MET A 79 11.29 2.31 -2.61
N ASN A 80 12.17 1.48 -2.04
CA ASN A 80 12.68 1.65 -0.68
C ASN A 80 13.21 3.07 -0.37
N PRO A 81 13.93 3.77 -1.27
CA PRO A 81 14.38 5.14 -1.02
C PRO A 81 13.24 6.14 -0.81
N TYR A 82 12.02 5.79 -1.23
CA TYR A 82 10.86 6.67 -1.13
C TYR A 82 10.06 6.49 0.16
N ILE A 83 10.36 5.44 0.98
CA ILE A 83 9.68 5.22 2.28
C ILE A 83 9.78 6.47 3.16
N TYR A 84 10.98 7.04 3.30
CA TYR A 84 11.17 8.25 4.09
C TYR A 84 10.36 9.45 3.55
N THR A 85 10.29 9.60 2.24
CA THR A 85 9.50 10.66 1.60
C THR A 85 8.01 10.44 1.85
N TYR A 86 7.52 9.20 1.72
CA TYR A 86 6.14 8.84 2.01
C TYR A 86 5.75 9.17 3.45
N LEU A 87 6.57 8.78 4.41
CA LEU A 87 6.37 9.07 5.83
C LEU A 87 6.32 10.56 6.13
N LYS A 88 7.19 11.34 5.49
CA LYS A 88 7.20 12.79 5.66
C LYS A 88 5.93 13.45 5.12
N ILE A 89 5.44 12.97 3.98
CA ILE A 89 4.21 13.46 3.35
C ILE A 89 2.99 13.09 4.17
N GLN A 90 2.89 11.85 4.63
CA GLN A 90 1.79 11.36 5.47
C GLN A 90 1.63 12.17 6.77
N LYS A 91 2.75 12.61 7.37
CA LYS A 91 2.77 13.38 8.62
C LYS A 91 2.48 14.87 8.43
N VAL A 92 2.76 15.43 7.27
CA VAL A 92 2.60 16.87 6.96
C VAL A 92 1.50 17.00 5.92
N LYS A 93 0.27 17.28 6.34
CA LYS A 93 -0.91 17.45 5.46
C LYS A 93 -0.62 18.23 4.17
N PRO A 94 -1.41 18.05 3.11
CA PRO A 94 -1.25 17.14 1.97
C PRO A 94 -0.43 17.76 0.83
N PHE A 95 0.17 16.93 -0.01
CA PHE A 95 0.85 17.31 -1.27
C PHE A 95 2.15 18.10 -1.16
N THR A 96 3.26 17.38 -0.98
CA THR A 96 4.61 17.96 -0.96
C THR A 96 5.24 18.12 -2.34
N PHE A 97 4.57 17.69 -3.41
CA PHE A 97 4.97 18.04 -4.78
C PHE A 97 4.09 19.20 -5.28
N PRO A 98 4.49 20.46 -5.08
CA PRO A 98 3.65 21.63 -5.37
C PRO A 98 3.08 21.61 -6.78
N ARG A 99 3.85 21.12 -7.76
CA ARG A 99 3.46 21.11 -9.16
C ARG A 99 2.44 20.01 -9.53
N PHE A 100 2.43 18.87 -8.79
CA PHE A 100 1.43 17.82 -9.01
C PHE A 100 0.05 18.25 -8.54
N SER A 101 -0.03 19.16 -7.57
CA SER A 101 -1.30 19.69 -7.05
C SER A 101 -1.87 20.86 -7.86
N GLU A 102 -1.15 21.37 -8.85
CA GLU A 102 -1.63 22.47 -9.71
C GLU A 102 -2.72 22.01 -10.71
N ILE A 103 -2.79 20.70 -10.99
CA ILE A 103 -3.80 20.11 -11.86
C ILE A 103 -4.71 19.23 -11.01
N ASP A 104 -6.00 19.61 -10.90
CA ASP A 104 -6.96 18.95 -10.00
C ASP A 104 -7.08 17.45 -10.23
N GLU A 105 -7.13 17.02 -11.49
CA GLU A 105 -7.23 15.60 -11.82
C GLU A 105 -5.96 14.82 -11.42
N VAL A 106 -4.77 15.39 -11.56
CA VAL A 106 -3.53 14.78 -11.07
C VAL A 106 -3.56 14.63 -9.56
N ARG A 107 -4.11 15.63 -8.85
CA ARG A 107 -4.33 15.55 -7.40
C ARG A 107 -5.28 14.41 -7.04
N ASN A 108 -6.37 14.25 -7.77
CA ASN A 108 -7.35 13.17 -7.57
C ASN A 108 -6.72 11.79 -7.82
N ILE A 109 -5.95 11.63 -8.89
CA ILE A 109 -5.25 10.38 -9.21
C ILE A 109 -4.27 9.96 -8.11
N LEU A 110 -3.62 10.92 -7.45
CA LEU A 110 -2.58 10.66 -6.45
C LEU A 110 -3.09 10.70 -5.00
N LYS A 111 -4.39 10.93 -4.76
CA LYS A 111 -4.92 11.15 -3.40
C LYS A 111 -4.67 9.96 -2.46
N ASP A 112 -4.88 8.73 -2.94
CA ASP A 112 -4.78 7.50 -2.13
C ASP A 112 -3.31 7.11 -1.83
N SER A 113 -2.36 7.78 -2.48
CA SER A 113 -0.93 7.69 -2.21
C SER A 113 -0.35 8.98 -1.59
N HIS A 114 -1.19 9.78 -0.94
CA HIS A 114 -0.83 11.07 -0.32
C HIS A 114 -0.08 12.02 -1.26
N GLY A 115 -0.42 12.01 -2.56
CA GLY A 115 0.23 12.85 -3.57
C GLY A 115 1.55 12.30 -4.11
N MET A 116 1.93 11.08 -3.77
CA MET A 116 3.10 10.43 -4.33
C MET A 116 2.75 9.62 -5.58
N LEU A 117 3.61 9.70 -6.58
CA LEU A 117 3.59 8.80 -7.71
C LEU A 117 4.24 7.47 -7.31
N LEU A 118 3.43 6.47 -6.94
CA LEU A 118 3.87 5.14 -6.50
C LEU A 118 3.63 4.07 -7.56
N TYR A 119 2.57 4.22 -8.36
CA TYR A 119 2.05 3.16 -9.20
C TYR A 119 2.10 3.50 -10.68
N LYS A 120 2.29 2.46 -11.52
CA LYS A 120 2.28 2.57 -12.99
C LYS A 120 0.94 3.10 -13.49
N GLU A 121 -0.14 2.60 -12.92
CA GLU A 121 -1.51 2.99 -13.26
C GLU A 121 -1.77 4.47 -13.01
N GLN A 122 -1.16 5.07 -11.98
CA GLN A 122 -1.22 6.52 -11.74
C GLN A 122 -0.50 7.28 -12.85
N ALA A 123 0.67 6.81 -13.28
CA ALA A 123 1.42 7.43 -14.36
C ALA A 123 0.63 7.38 -15.69
N GLU A 124 0.03 6.24 -16.00
CA GLU A 124 -0.80 6.04 -17.18
C GLU A 124 -2.05 6.94 -17.17
N ALA A 125 -2.75 7.02 -16.04
CA ALA A 125 -3.90 7.90 -15.86
C ALA A 125 -3.53 9.39 -16.02
N ILE A 126 -2.38 9.81 -15.48
CA ILE A 126 -1.88 11.19 -15.64
C ILE A 126 -1.55 11.47 -17.10
N TYR A 127 -0.87 10.57 -17.80
CA TYR A 127 -0.58 10.74 -19.22
C TYR A 127 -1.84 10.82 -20.06
N TYR A 128 -2.82 9.95 -19.78
CA TYR A 128 -4.11 10.00 -20.46
C TYR A 128 -4.81 11.35 -20.26
N HIS A 129 -4.89 11.82 -19.00
CA HIS A 129 -5.48 13.12 -18.70
C HIS A 129 -4.77 14.26 -19.45
N ILE A 130 -3.45 14.34 -19.39
CA ILE A 130 -2.67 15.37 -20.09
C ILE A 130 -2.91 15.32 -21.61
N SER A 131 -3.02 14.11 -22.18
CA SER A 131 -3.26 13.95 -23.63
C SER A 131 -4.61 14.51 -24.07
N THR A 132 -5.62 14.40 -23.22
CA THR A 132 -7.02 14.81 -23.49
C THR A 132 -7.34 16.25 -23.10
N MET A 133 -6.44 16.95 -22.40
CA MET A 133 -6.61 18.37 -22.04
C MET A 133 -6.76 19.25 -23.28
N SER A 134 -7.53 20.32 -23.14
CA SER A 134 -7.63 21.36 -24.18
C SER A 134 -6.29 22.05 -24.42
N ASN A 135 -6.13 22.71 -25.56
CA ASN A 135 -4.92 23.48 -25.84
C ASN A 135 -4.77 24.69 -24.92
N GLU A 136 -5.87 25.24 -24.41
CA GLU A 136 -5.89 26.35 -23.45
C GLU A 136 -5.38 25.89 -22.10
N ASP A 137 -5.93 24.79 -21.56
CA ASP A 137 -5.48 24.19 -20.29
C ASP A 137 -4.01 23.76 -20.36
N LYS A 138 -3.57 23.18 -21.49
CA LYS A 138 -2.16 22.81 -21.70
C LYS A 138 -1.23 24.03 -21.67
N LYS A 139 -1.67 25.18 -22.15
CA LYS A 139 -0.87 26.43 -22.08
C LYS A 139 -0.84 26.94 -20.66
N GLU A 140 -1.99 26.96 -19.97
CA GLU A 140 -2.09 27.41 -18.58
C GLU A 140 -1.19 26.58 -17.66
N HIS A 141 -1.23 25.24 -17.79
CA HIS A 141 -0.47 24.31 -16.95
C HIS A 141 0.88 23.85 -17.54
N ALA A 142 1.41 24.54 -18.56
CA ALA A 142 2.59 24.07 -19.32
C ALA A 142 3.80 23.73 -18.44
N MET A 143 4.08 24.52 -17.41
CA MET A 143 5.20 24.28 -16.50
C MET A 143 4.94 23.06 -15.60
N ALA A 144 3.73 22.92 -15.08
CA ALA A 144 3.34 21.78 -14.25
C ALA A 144 3.42 20.48 -15.08
N ILE A 145 2.85 20.47 -16.28
CA ILE A 145 2.89 19.33 -17.21
C ILE A 145 4.33 18.92 -17.50
N LYS A 146 5.22 19.88 -17.80
CA LYS A 146 6.65 19.58 -18.07
C LYS A 146 7.33 18.91 -16.88
N ILE A 147 7.08 19.37 -15.67
CA ILE A 147 7.68 18.81 -14.45
C ILE A 147 7.11 17.43 -14.16
N ILE A 148 5.78 17.27 -14.23
CA ILE A 148 5.08 16.00 -14.02
C ILE A 148 5.57 14.94 -15.00
N THR A 149 5.58 15.25 -16.28
CA THR A 149 6.04 14.33 -17.33
C THR A 149 7.49 13.90 -17.13
N ARG A 150 8.37 14.86 -16.79
CA ARG A 150 9.78 14.56 -16.48
C ARG A 150 9.91 13.63 -15.27
N GLU A 151 9.14 13.84 -14.23
CA GLU A 151 9.20 13.00 -13.03
C GLU A 151 8.67 11.59 -13.31
N ILE A 152 7.59 11.45 -14.10
CA ILE A 152 7.09 10.16 -14.55
C ILE A 152 8.16 9.40 -15.36
N GLU A 153 8.76 10.03 -16.36
CA GLU A 153 9.79 9.39 -17.18
C GLU A 153 10.99 8.94 -16.35
N LYS A 154 11.45 9.78 -15.42
CA LYS A 154 12.54 9.44 -14.49
C LYS A 154 12.24 8.20 -13.65
N ARG A 155 10.99 7.98 -13.29
CA ARG A 155 10.56 6.93 -12.36
C ARG A 155 9.92 5.72 -13.03
N LYS A 156 9.68 5.77 -14.33
CA LYS A 156 8.93 4.75 -15.08
C LYS A 156 9.39 3.30 -14.82
N GLY A 157 10.70 3.07 -14.69
CA GLY A 157 11.26 1.75 -14.39
C GLY A 157 11.20 1.32 -12.94
N THR A 158 10.76 2.21 -12.02
CA THR A 158 10.74 1.94 -10.58
C THR A 158 9.33 1.85 -9.99
N LEU A 159 8.31 2.30 -10.74
CA LEU A 159 6.93 2.30 -10.24
C LEU A 159 6.39 0.89 -10.04
N SER A 160 5.63 0.74 -8.97
CA SER A 160 4.95 -0.52 -8.61
C SER A 160 3.68 -0.72 -9.44
N GLU A 161 3.21 -1.96 -9.54
CA GLU A 161 1.89 -2.29 -10.09
C GLU A 161 0.86 -2.26 -8.96
N HIS A 162 -0.09 -1.32 -9.01
CA HIS A 162 -1.08 -1.12 -7.96
C HIS A 162 -1.94 -2.38 -7.74
N THR A 163 -2.51 -2.93 -8.81
CA THR A 163 -3.37 -4.12 -8.74
C THR A 163 -2.64 -5.31 -8.11
N PHE A 164 -1.36 -5.50 -8.43
CA PHE A 164 -0.54 -6.57 -7.84
C PHE A 164 -0.36 -6.37 -6.32
N PHE A 165 0.03 -5.16 -5.89
CA PHE A 165 0.27 -4.91 -4.47
C PHE A 165 -1.04 -4.81 -3.67
N ARG A 166 -2.13 -4.31 -4.26
CA ARG A 166 -3.45 -4.29 -3.65
C ARG A 166 -3.97 -5.71 -3.37
N THR A 167 -3.76 -6.64 -4.30
CA THR A 167 -4.11 -8.06 -4.08
C THR A 167 -3.30 -8.66 -2.94
N ARG A 168 -2.01 -8.39 -2.87
CA ARG A 168 -1.14 -8.84 -1.76
C ARG A 168 -1.54 -8.22 -0.43
N ALA A 169 -1.84 -6.94 -0.42
CA ALA A 169 -2.34 -6.25 0.77
C ALA A 169 -3.64 -6.87 1.28
N LEU A 170 -4.52 -7.32 0.39
CA LEU A 170 -5.75 -8.00 0.76
C LEU A 170 -5.48 -9.33 1.48
N PHE A 171 -4.54 -10.13 1.01
CA PHE A 171 -4.13 -11.35 1.69
C PHE A 171 -3.48 -11.05 3.06
N CYS A 172 -2.60 -10.07 3.13
CA CYS A 172 -1.98 -9.63 4.38
C CYS A 172 -3.02 -9.16 5.39
N TYR A 173 -3.94 -8.31 4.96
CA TYR A 173 -4.99 -7.75 5.80
C TYR A 173 -5.92 -8.83 6.35
N ARG A 174 -6.44 -9.71 5.49
CA ARG A 174 -7.31 -10.81 5.89
C ARG A 174 -6.63 -11.76 6.87
N ASN A 175 -5.36 -12.07 6.66
CA ASN A 175 -4.56 -12.87 7.59
C ASN A 175 -4.38 -12.14 8.94
N ALA A 176 -4.04 -10.83 8.91
CA ALA A 176 -3.93 -10.01 10.11
C ALA A 176 -5.28 -9.89 10.86
N PHE A 177 -6.40 -9.78 10.13
CA PHE A 177 -7.74 -9.78 10.70
C PHE A 177 -8.04 -11.08 11.46
N ILE A 178 -7.72 -12.24 10.88
CA ILE A 178 -7.90 -13.53 11.55
C ILE A 178 -7.07 -13.57 12.83
N LYS A 179 -5.81 -13.14 12.79
CA LYS A 179 -4.95 -13.06 13.98
C LYS A 179 -5.53 -12.13 15.05
N ALA A 180 -6.03 -10.95 14.65
CA ALA A 180 -6.54 -9.93 15.57
C ALA A 180 -7.91 -10.29 16.19
N ASN A 181 -8.79 -10.92 15.42
CA ASN A 181 -10.20 -11.12 15.78
C ASN A 181 -10.56 -12.58 16.10
N LEU A 182 -9.81 -13.54 15.57
CA LEU A 182 -9.96 -14.98 15.79
C LEU A 182 -8.67 -15.59 16.35
N THR A 183 -8.11 -14.95 17.36
CA THR A 183 -6.77 -15.22 17.90
C THR A 183 -6.56 -16.69 18.26
N GLU A 184 -7.50 -17.33 18.94
CA GLU A 184 -7.40 -18.74 19.34
C GLU A 184 -7.38 -19.67 18.11
N VAL A 185 -8.24 -19.39 17.13
CA VAL A 185 -8.30 -20.15 15.86
C VAL A 185 -7.02 -19.98 15.08
N PHE A 186 -6.48 -18.76 15.00
CA PHE A 186 -5.22 -18.46 14.36
C PHE A 186 -4.05 -19.27 14.98
N TYR A 187 -3.89 -19.22 16.30
CA TYR A 187 -2.82 -19.94 16.97
C TYR A 187 -3.02 -21.47 16.93
N SER A 188 -4.24 -21.97 16.96
CA SER A 188 -4.54 -23.38 16.75
C SER A 188 -4.03 -23.85 15.38
N PHE A 189 -4.27 -23.06 14.33
CA PHE A 189 -3.72 -23.35 13.00
C PHE A 189 -2.19 -23.36 12.96
N ILE A 190 -1.56 -22.34 13.57
CA ILE A 190 -0.09 -22.23 13.58
C ILE A 190 0.57 -23.38 14.34
N THR A 191 -0.01 -23.83 15.44
CA THR A 191 0.56 -24.89 16.30
C THR A 191 0.27 -26.30 15.79
N SER A 192 -0.72 -26.49 14.91
CA SER A 192 -1.05 -27.77 14.32
C SER A 192 -0.13 -28.19 13.15
N ARG A 193 0.83 -27.37 12.79
CA ARG A 193 1.82 -27.57 11.71
C ARG A 193 3.22 -27.80 12.22
#